data_2eb368c9f79e1670233d6239396138b6
#
_entry.id   2eb368c9f79e1670233d6239396138b6
#
_cell.length_a   1.000
_cell.length_b   1.000
_cell.length_c   1.000
_cell.angle_alpha   90.00
_cell.angle_beta   90.00
_cell.angle_gamma   90.00
#
_symmetry.space_group_name_H-M   'P 1'
#
loop_
_entity.id
_entity.type
_entity.pdbx_description
1 polymer ?
#
loop_
_entity_poly.entity_id
_entity_poly.type
_entity_poly.pdbx_seq_one_letter_code
_entity_poly.pdbx_strand_id
1 'polypeptide(L)'
;MGADKNNLAYVIGVALGDGNLSNSNGRATRLRVSCDTKYPTIISSIISALQKLLPKNKVSIVERDKSYIDISCYSNKLEDLLGWKAKAGSKEKQKVVIPNWIKNNKTYSKYCLKGLFETDGSVYIDRKYKMTNFVTIIPTLASDVMEIIEKIGFKPNMQTLKSTTKKTKYTIRISKNAEDFIKTINLDKS
;
A
#
# COMPACT_ATOMS: atom_id res chain seq x y z
N MET A 1 -6.61 -13.57 -17.18
CA MET A 1 -7.10 -13.40 -15.79
C MET A 1 -5.99 -13.18 -14.76
N GLY A 2 -4.77 -13.78 -14.89
CA GLY A 2 -3.70 -13.65 -13.89
C GLY A 2 -3.06 -12.25 -13.77
N ALA A 3 -2.83 -11.57 -14.88
CA ALA A 3 -2.20 -10.23 -14.90
C ALA A 3 -3.05 -9.16 -14.22
N ASP A 4 -4.35 -9.27 -14.33
CA ASP A 4 -5.32 -8.35 -13.70
C ASP A 4 -5.30 -8.45 -12.17
N LYS A 5 -5.17 -9.67 -11.62
CA LYS A 5 -5.11 -9.89 -10.17
C LYS A 5 -3.80 -9.42 -9.55
N ASN A 6 -2.67 -9.50 -10.27
CA ASN A 6 -1.40 -8.95 -9.81
C ASN A 6 -1.48 -7.42 -9.68
N ASN A 7 -1.99 -6.75 -10.72
CA ASN A 7 -2.20 -5.30 -10.70
C ASN A 7 -3.20 -4.90 -9.60
N LEU A 8 -4.28 -5.65 -9.41
CA LEU A 8 -5.25 -5.38 -8.35
C LEU A 8 -4.61 -5.53 -6.95
N ALA A 9 -3.84 -6.59 -6.71
CA ALA A 9 -3.15 -6.79 -5.45
C ALA A 9 -2.17 -5.64 -5.15
N TYR A 10 -1.42 -5.19 -6.15
CA TYR A 10 -0.53 -4.04 -6.04
C TYR A 10 -1.29 -2.74 -5.72
N VAL A 11 -2.37 -2.45 -6.47
CA VAL A 11 -3.20 -1.25 -6.25
C VAL A 11 -3.87 -1.28 -4.88
N ILE A 12 -4.31 -2.45 -4.39
CA ILE A 12 -4.83 -2.60 -3.02
C ILE A 12 -3.74 -2.24 -2.01
N GLY A 13 -2.51 -2.73 -2.18
CA GLY A 13 -1.38 -2.38 -1.31
C GLY A 13 -1.10 -0.88 -1.28
N VAL A 14 -0.98 -0.25 -2.45
CA VAL A 14 -0.81 1.22 -2.58
C VAL A 14 -1.95 1.98 -1.91
N ALA A 15 -3.20 1.55 -2.14
CA ALA A 15 -4.37 2.23 -1.60
C ALA A 15 -4.54 2.02 -0.09
N LEU A 16 -4.15 0.87 0.46
CA LEU A 16 -4.10 0.62 1.91
C LEU A 16 -3.06 1.51 2.61
N GLY A 17 -1.94 1.78 1.96
CA GLY A 17 -0.96 2.77 2.42
C GLY A 17 -1.48 4.21 2.20
N ASP A 18 -0.99 4.88 1.18
CA ASP A 18 -1.23 6.32 0.91
C ASP A 18 -2.54 6.64 0.17
N GLY A 19 -3.36 5.62 -0.15
CA GLY A 19 -4.62 5.86 -0.86
C GLY A 19 -5.69 6.52 -0.01
N ASN A 20 -6.41 7.46 -0.62
CA ASN A 20 -7.60 8.09 -0.06
C ASN A 20 -8.79 7.90 -1.00
N LEU A 21 -9.91 7.38 -0.49
CA LEU A 21 -11.17 7.32 -1.21
C LEU A 21 -12.05 8.52 -0.83
N SER A 22 -12.63 9.17 -1.84
CA SER A 22 -13.59 10.25 -1.65
C SER A 22 -14.71 10.17 -2.69
N ASN A 23 -15.92 10.55 -2.30
CA ASN A 23 -17.09 10.61 -3.18
C ASN A 23 -17.89 11.87 -2.83
N SER A 24 -17.37 13.05 -3.22
CA SER A 24 -17.95 14.33 -2.88
C SER A 24 -19.28 14.60 -3.59
N ASN A 25 -19.42 14.14 -4.86
CA ASN A 25 -20.57 14.47 -5.69
C ASN A 25 -21.57 13.32 -5.87
N GLY A 26 -21.39 12.20 -5.17
CA GLY A 26 -22.28 11.03 -5.28
C GLY A 26 -22.21 10.24 -6.59
N ARG A 27 -21.49 10.75 -7.61
CA ARG A 27 -21.47 10.16 -8.97
C ARG A 27 -20.45 9.03 -9.13
N ALA A 28 -19.23 9.26 -8.68
CA ALA A 28 -18.13 8.28 -8.76
C ALA A 28 -17.20 8.44 -7.58
N THR A 29 -16.65 7.33 -7.12
CA THR A 29 -15.59 7.33 -6.10
C THR A 29 -14.26 7.68 -6.74
N ARG A 30 -13.51 8.57 -6.12
CA ARG A 30 -12.14 8.91 -6.47
C ARG A 30 -11.17 8.17 -5.56
N LEU A 31 -10.23 7.47 -6.15
CA LEU A 31 -8.98 7.11 -5.50
C LEU A 31 -7.97 8.23 -5.75
N ARG A 32 -7.31 8.70 -4.69
CA ARG A 32 -6.18 9.60 -4.74
C ARG A 32 -5.01 8.97 -4.00
N VAL A 33 -3.83 9.00 -4.61
CA VAL A 33 -2.57 8.55 -4.02
C VAL A 33 -1.58 9.71 -4.11
N SER A 34 -1.05 10.16 -2.97
CA SER A 34 -0.04 11.21 -2.93
C SER A 34 1.35 10.56 -2.99
N CYS A 35 2.20 11.03 -3.89
CA CYS A 35 3.52 10.46 -4.15
C CYS A 35 4.60 11.53 -4.07
N ASP A 36 5.75 11.19 -3.48
CA ASP A 36 6.95 12.02 -3.49
C ASP A 36 7.60 11.94 -4.89
N THR A 37 7.90 13.10 -5.49
CA THR A 37 8.47 13.21 -6.85
C THR A 37 9.85 12.58 -6.99
N LYS A 38 10.55 12.33 -5.88
CA LYS A 38 11.85 11.64 -5.88
C LYS A 38 11.77 10.16 -6.30
N TYR A 39 10.55 9.57 -6.36
CA TYR A 39 10.34 8.18 -6.75
C TYR A 39 9.59 8.03 -8.08
N PRO A 40 10.16 8.44 -9.22
CA PRO A 40 9.48 8.43 -10.53
C PRO A 40 9.06 7.03 -10.98
N THR A 41 9.81 6.00 -10.61
CA THR A 41 9.50 4.59 -10.93
C THR A 41 8.24 4.12 -10.21
N ILE A 42 8.08 4.49 -8.93
CA ILE A 42 6.87 4.18 -8.15
C ILE A 42 5.65 4.88 -8.77
N ILE A 43 5.80 6.16 -9.11
CA ILE A 43 4.75 6.95 -9.76
C ILE A 43 4.30 6.26 -11.06
N SER A 44 5.25 5.90 -11.94
CA SER A 44 4.98 5.21 -13.20
C SER A 44 4.31 3.86 -13.00
N SER A 45 4.72 3.10 -11.98
CA SER A 45 4.15 1.80 -11.63
C SER A 45 2.69 1.92 -11.18
N ILE A 46 2.37 2.90 -10.34
CA ILE A 46 1.00 3.16 -9.88
C ILE A 46 0.10 3.57 -11.04
N ILE A 47 0.55 4.48 -11.90
CA ILE A 47 -0.19 4.93 -13.08
C ILE A 47 -0.48 3.74 -14.01
N SER A 48 0.54 2.96 -14.35
CA SER A 48 0.42 1.79 -15.22
C SER A 48 -0.55 0.76 -14.64
N ALA A 49 -0.46 0.47 -13.34
CA ALA A 49 -1.35 -0.48 -12.68
C ALA A 49 -2.81 -0.02 -12.69
N LEU A 50 -3.06 1.26 -12.41
CA LEU A 50 -4.41 1.85 -12.47
C LEU A 50 -5.00 1.85 -13.89
N GLN A 51 -4.20 2.17 -14.91
CA GLN A 51 -4.62 2.14 -16.31
C GLN A 51 -4.99 0.73 -16.78
N LYS A 52 -4.21 -0.29 -16.37
CA LYS A 52 -4.50 -1.70 -16.66
C LYS A 52 -5.75 -2.20 -15.94
N LEU A 53 -5.94 -1.77 -14.68
CA LEU A 53 -7.09 -2.17 -13.87
C LEU A 53 -8.40 -1.51 -14.32
N LEU A 54 -8.32 -0.24 -14.72
CA LEU A 54 -9.45 0.59 -15.07
C LEU A 54 -9.24 1.26 -16.46
N PRO A 55 -9.16 0.48 -17.56
CA PRO A 55 -8.72 0.99 -18.87
C PRO A 55 -9.66 2.04 -19.48
N LYS A 56 -10.93 2.09 -19.04
CA LYS A 56 -11.93 3.07 -19.49
C LYS A 56 -11.93 4.36 -18.65
N ASN A 57 -11.13 4.43 -17.58
CA ASN A 57 -11.10 5.56 -16.66
C ASN A 57 -9.79 6.33 -16.82
N LYS A 58 -9.89 7.66 -16.84
CA LYS A 58 -8.70 8.52 -16.90
C LYS A 58 -7.94 8.46 -15.60
N VAL A 59 -6.63 8.24 -15.66
CA VAL A 59 -5.69 8.45 -14.57
C VAL A 59 -5.09 9.84 -14.76
N SER A 60 -5.25 10.72 -13.78
CA SER A 60 -4.79 12.11 -13.82
C SER A 60 -3.71 12.33 -12.79
N ILE A 61 -2.73 13.16 -13.11
CA ILE A 61 -1.67 13.63 -12.23
C ILE A 61 -1.94 15.11 -11.94
N VAL A 62 -1.83 15.50 -10.68
CA VAL A 62 -1.94 16.89 -10.24
C VAL A 62 -0.71 17.21 -9.40
N GLU A 63 0.10 18.14 -9.88
CA GLU A 63 1.22 18.68 -9.11
C GLU A 63 0.67 19.50 -7.94
N ARG A 64 1.16 19.24 -6.74
CA ARG A 64 0.78 19.96 -5.51
C ARG A 64 1.83 21.01 -5.15
N ASP A 65 3.07 20.58 -5.19
CA ASP A 65 4.26 21.42 -5.05
C ASP A 65 5.45 20.73 -5.75
N LYS A 66 6.66 21.26 -5.56
CA LYS A 66 7.88 20.68 -6.17
C LYS A 66 8.20 19.25 -5.70
N SER A 67 7.64 18.83 -4.54
CA SER A 67 7.99 17.58 -3.87
C SER A 67 6.91 16.52 -3.97
N TYR A 68 5.65 16.90 -4.27
CA TYR A 68 4.51 15.98 -4.23
C TYR A 68 3.59 16.12 -5.43
N ILE A 69 3.12 14.96 -5.90
CA ILE A 69 2.05 14.85 -6.88
C ILE A 69 0.90 14.00 -6.32
N ASP A 70 -0.31 14.28 -6.78
CA ASP A 70 -1.47 13.41 -6.56
C ASP A 70 -1.79 12.65 -7.85
N ILE A 71 -1.80 11.33 -7.77
CA ILE A 71 -2.35 10.45 -8.81
C ILE A 71 -3.82 10.21 -8.48
N SER A 72 -4.72 10.46 -9.42
CA SER A 72 -6.16 10.30 -9.20
C SER A 72 -6.83 9.50 -10.31
N CYS A 73 -7.76 8.62 -9.90
CA CYS A 73 -8.62 7.87 -10.80
C CYS A 73 -10.04 7.84 -10.25
N TYR A 74 -11.05 7.97 -11.12
CA TYR A 74 -12.47 7.95 -10.75
C TYR A 74 -13.14 6.70 -11.30
N SER A 75 -13.82 5.93 -10.44
CA SER A 75 -14.64 4.78 -10.89
C SER A 75 -15.66 4.38 -9.81
N ASN A 76 -16.83 3.95 -10.25
CA ASN A 76 -17.86 3.36 -9.38
C ASN A 76 -17.47 1.98 -8.83
N LYS A 77 -16.42 1.35 -9.39
CA LYS A 77 -15.91 0.04 -8.98
C LYS A 77 -14.89 0.10 -7.85
N LEU A 78 -14.37 1.28 -7.51
CA LEU A 78 -13.23 1.41 -6.58
C LEU A 78 -13.53 0.88 -5.18
N GLU A 79 -14.71 1.15 -4.64
CA GLU A 79 -15.06 0.66 -3.30
C GLU A 79 -15.12 -0.87 -3.22
N ASP A 80 -15.67 -1.51 -4.25
CA ASP A 80 -15.76 -2.97 -4.32
C ASP A 80 -14.39 -3.60 -4.60
N LEU A 81 -13.57 -2.98 -5.47
CA LEU A 81 -12.23 -3.46 -5.78
C LEU A 81 -11.28 -3.35 -4.57
N LEU A 82 -11.40 -2.27 -3.80
CA LEU A 82 -10.49 -1.97 -2.70
C LEU A 82 -10.99 -2.51 -1.35
N GLY A 83 -12.29 -2.76 -1.20
CA GLY A 83 -12.88 -3.40 -0.02
C GLY A 83 -13.26 -2.46 1.12
N TRP A 84 -13.27 -1.13 0.91
CA TRP A 84 -13.77 -0.17 1.91
C TRP A 84 -14.52 0.99 1.23
N LYS A 85 -15.26 1.77 2.03
CA LYS A 85 -16.19 2.79 1.54
C LYS A 85 -15.63 4.21 1.70
N ALA A 86 -15.86 5.07 0.71
CA ALA A 86 -15.41 6.46 0.72
C ALA A 86 -16.10 7.31 1.82
N LYS A 87 -17.35 6.98 2.17
CA LYS A 87 -18.16 7.74 3.13
C LYS A 87 -18.28 7.11 4.52
N ALA A 88 -17.65 5.97 4.78
CA ALA A 88 -17.74 5.26 6.07
C ALA A 88 -16.63 5.67 7.07
N GLY A 89 -15.94 6.77 6.84
CA GLY A 89 -14.87 7.27 7.69
C GLY A 89 -13.49 6.76 7.29
N SER A 90 -12.52 6.91 8.19
CA SER A 90 -11.13 6.55 7.92
C SER A 90 -10.94 5.03 7.75
N LYS A 91 -9.87 4.62 7.07
CA LYS A 91 -9.43 3.21 6.97
C LYS A 91 -9.33 2.53 8.35
N GLU A 92 -8.87 3.26 9.37
CA GLU A 92 -8.78 2.78 10.75
C GLU A 92 -10.17 2.49 11.35
N LYS A 93 -11.13 3.42 11.20
CA LYS A 93 -12.52 3.20 11.68
C LYS A 93 -13.18 2.01 10.99
N GLN A 94 -12.89 1.81 9.72
CA GLN A 94 -13.41 0.69 8.94
C GLN A 94 -12.62 -0.62 9.19
N LYS A 95 -11.56 -0.59 10.01
CA LYS A 95 -10.72 -1.76 10.31
C LYS A 95 -10.31 -2.51 9.03
N VAL A 96 -9.81 -1.75 8.04
CA VAL A 96 -9.45 -2.33 6.75
C VAL A 96 -8.47 -3.49 6.88
N VAL A 97 -8.61 -4.47 6.01
CA VAL A 97 -7.83 -5.72 5.99
C VAL A 97 -7.31 -5.99 4.59
N ILE A 98 -6.27 -6.81 4.49
CA ILE A 98 -5.84 -7.37 3.22
C ILE A 98 -6.82 -8.49 2.84
N PRO A 99 -7.42 -8.47 1.63
CA PRO A 99 -8.36 -9.51 1.20
C PRO A 99 -7.78 -10.93 1.29
N ASN A 100 -8.58 -11.90 1.71
CA ASN A 100 -8.15 -13.29 1.87
C ASN A 100 -7.58 -13.92 0.59
N TRP A 101 -8.09 -13.53 -0.59
CA TRP A 101 -7.56 -14.04 -1.85
C TRP A 101 -6.10 -13.59 -2.11
N ILE A 102 -5.68 -12.45 -1.55
CA ILE A 102 -4.28 -11.99 -1.54
C ILE A 102 -3.49 -12.80 -0.50
N LYS A 103 -3.99 -12.89 0.74
CA LYS A 103 -3.30 -13.58 1.84
C LYS A 103 -3.05 -15.07 1.59
N ASN A 104 -3.91 -15.70 0.78
CA ASN A 104 -3.83 -17.13 0.46
C ASN A 104 -3.02 -17.42 -0.82
N ASN A 105 -2.40 -16.42 -1.44
CA ASN A 105 -1.57 -16.60 -2.63
C ASN A 105 -0.26 -15.82 -2.52
N LYS A 106 0.87 -16.53 -2.50
CA LYS A 106 2.21 -15.94 -2.32
C LYS A 106 2.54 -14.87 -3.38
N THR A 107 2.10 -15.07 -4.62
CA THR A 107 2.34 -14.10 -5.70
C THR A 107 1.58 -12.80 -5.43
N TYR A 108 0.28 -12.88 -5.13
CA TYR A 108 -0.52 -11.70 -4.83
C TYR A 108 -0.08 -11.01 -3.53
N SER A 109 0.36 -11.78 -2.51
CA SER A 109 0.96 -11.24 -1.30
C SER A 109 2.19 -10.39 -1.60
N LYS A 110 3.08 -10.84 -2.49
CA LYS A 110 4.27 -10.07 -2.91
C LYS A 110 3.88 -8.75 -3.58
N TYR A 111 2.92 -8.76 -4.50
CA TYR A 111 2.43 -7.52 -5.15
C TYR A 111 1.76 -6.56 -4.16
N CYS A 112 0.97 -7.06 -3.23
CA CYS A 112 0.35 -6.23 -2.19
C CYS A 112 1.40 -5.63 -1.25
N LEU A 113 2.38 -6.43 -0.79
CA LEU A 113 3.49 -5.94 0.02
C LEU A 113 4.32 -4.90 -0.73
N LYS A 114 4.60 -5.11 -2.04
CA LYS A 114 5.26 -4.08 -2.86
C LYS A 114 4.54 -2.74 -2.74
N GLY A 115 3.24 -2.70 -3.01
CA GLY A 115 2.45 -1.46 -2.93
C GLY A 115 2.45 -0.82 -1.54
N LEU A 116 2.32 -1.62 -0.47
CA LEU A 116 2.36 -1.14 0.91
C LEU A 116 3.73 -0.54 1.28
N PHE A 117 4.82 -1.24 0.92
CA PHE A 117 6.17 -0.77 1.26
C PHE A 117 6.64 0.38 0.37
N GLU A 118 6.17 0.50 -0.86
CA GLU A 118 6.42 1.65 -1.72
C GLU A 118 5.75 2.93 -1.22
N THR A 119 4.65 2.82 -0.49
CA THR A 119 3.94 3.96 0.12
C THR A 119 4.42 4.20 1.56
N ASP A 120 3.98 3.41 2.50
CA ASP A 120 4.21 3.57 3.95
C ASP A 120 5.48 2.85 4.47
N GLY A 121 6.25 2.19 3.60
CA GLY A 121 7.50 1.55 3.99
C GLY A 121 8.69 2.48 3.94
N SER A 122 9.77 2.10 4.60
CA SER A 122 11.08 2.73 4.48
C SER A 122 12.20 1.70 4.40
N VAL A 123 13.26 2.03 3.66
CA VAL A 123 14.50 1.29 3.58
C VAL A 123 15.60 2.17 4.15
N TYR A 124 16.43 1.64 5.05
CA TYR A 124 17.50 2.39 5.70
C TYR A 124 18.65 1.47 6.11
N ILE A 125 19.78 2.06 6.41
CA ILE A 125 20.96 1.35 6.92
C ILE A 125 21.06 1.60 8.42
N ASP A 126 21.13 0.52 9.21
CA ASP A 126 21.37 0.56 10.65
C ASP A 126 22.61 -0.29 10.95
N ARG A 127 23.68 0.33 11.48
CA ARG A 127 24.96 -0.34 11.83
C ARG A 127 25.50 -1.22 10.69
N LYS A 128 25.51 -0.70 9.45
CA LYS A 128 25.94 -1.38 8.21
C LYS A 128 24.97 -2.44 7.66
N TYR A 129 23.84 -2.71 8.32
CA TYR A 129 22.83 -3.65 7.83
C TYR A 129 21.68 -2.92 7.16
N LYS A 130 21.29 -3.39 5.98
CA LYS A 130 20.08 -2.89 5.33
C LYS A 130 18.85 -3.40 6.08
N MET A 131 17.96 -2.50 6.42
CA MET A 131 16.72 -2.75 7.14
C MET A 131 15.55 -2.21 6.34
N THR A 132 14.39 -2.78 6.54
CA THR A 132 13.15 -2.20 6.03
C THR A 132 12.06 -2.30 7.09
N ASN A 133 11.18 -1.32 7.11
CA ASN A 133 10.01 -1.34 7.97
C ASN A 133 8.77 -0.83 7.23
N PHE A 134 7.62 -1.16 7.78
CA PHE A 134 6.30 -0.65 7.43
C PHE A 134 5.62 -0.14 8.70
N VAL A 135 5.00 1.03 8.63
CA VAL A 135 4.37 1.65 9.81
C VAL A 135 2.89 1.90 9.52
N THR A 136 2.03 1.48 10.44
CA THR A 136 0.59 1.76 10.35
C THR A 136 -0.02 2.04 11.73
N ILE A 137 -1.17 2.72 11.73
CA ILE A 137 -2.01 2.90 12.93
C ILE A 137 -3.20 1.93 12.95
N ILE A 138 -3.32 1.06 11.96
CA ILE A 138 -4.45 0.15 11.77
C ILE A 138 -4.05 -1.25 12.25
N PRO A 139 -4.56 -1.73 13.39
CA PRO A 139 -4.10 -2.99 13.98
C PRO A 139 -4.41 -4.21 13.10
N THR A 140 -5.56 -4.20 12.43
CA THR A 140 -5.95 -5.28 11.49
C THR A 140 -4.99 -5.37 10.31
N LEU A 141 -4.61 -4.23 9.73
CA LEU A 141 -3.62 -4.18 8.65
C LEU A 141 -2.23 -4.61 9.12
N ALA A 142 -1.82 -4.20 10.34
CA ALA A 142 -0.54 -4.62 10.91
C ALA A 142 -0.46 -6.14 11.05
N SER A 143 -1.53 -6.77 11.57
CA SER A 143 -1.63 -8.24 11.71
C SER A 143 -1.57 -8.94 10.34
N ASP A 144 -2.31 -8.45 9.35
CA ASP A 144 -2.32 -9.02 8.01
C ASP A 144 -0.95 -8.90 7.32
N VAL A 145 -0.25 -7.78 7.49
CA VAL A 145 1.11 -7.58 6.94
C VAL A 145 2.10 -8.56 7.57
N MET A 146 2.05 -8.76 8.89
CA MET A 146 2.84 -9.80 9.57
C MET A 146 2.58 -11.18 8.95
N GLU A 147 1.31 -11.57 8.87
CA GLU A 147 0.88 -12.87 8.33
C GLU A 147 1.43 -13.13 6.93
N ILE A 148 1.27 -12.17 5.99
CA ILE A 148 1.70 -12.38 4.61
C ILE A 148 3.23 -12.34 4.44
N ILE A 149 3.96 -11.59 5.28
CA ILE A 149 5.43 -11.62 5.29
C ILE A 149 5.93 -13.00 5.75
N GLU A 150 5.32 -13.58 6.78
CA GLU A 150 5.66 -14.93 7.26
C GLU A 150 5.34 -15.99 6.20
N LYS A 151 4.18 -15.91 5.54
CA LYS A 151 3.78 -16.83 4.47
C LYS A 151 4.71 -16.84 3.26
N ILE A 152 5.37 -15.72 2.95
CA ILE A 152 6.36 -15.67 1.87
C ILE A 152 7.78 -16.05 2.33
N GLY A 153 7.95 -16.43 3.61
CA GLY A 153 9.16 -17.05 4.14
C GLY A 153 10.10 -16.12 4.91
N PHE A 154 9.65 -14.94 5.33
CA PHE A 154 10.45 -14.01 6.14
C PHE A 154 9.97 -13.95 7.60
N LYS A 155 10.84 -13.46 8.49
CA LYS A 155 10.53 -13.28 9.92
C LYS A 155 10.47 -11.80 10.25
N PRO A 156 9.27 -11.18 10.25
CA PRO A 156 9.09 -9.80 10.69
C PRO A 156 9.08 -9.73 12.22
N ASN A 157 9.35 -8.53 12.73
CA ASN A 157 9.15 -8.20 14.14
C ASN A 157 8.22 -7.00 14.23
N MET A 158 7.22 -7.05 15.10
CA MET A 158 6.29 -5.95 15.31
C MET A 158 6.58 -5.26 16.64
N GLN A 159 6.82 -3.95 16.58
CA GLN A 159 6.90 -3.07 17.73
C GLN A 159 5.64 -2.23 17.82
N THR A 160 5.04 -2.16 19.01
CA THR A 160 3.86 -1.35 19.28
C THR A 160 4.25 -0.16 20.14
N LEU A 161 4.11 1.04 19.58
CA LEU A 161 4.31 2.28 20.32
C LEU A 161 2.94 2.85 20.74
N LYS A 162 2.61 2.63 22.01
CA LYS A 162 1.42 3.21 22.64
C LYS A 162 1.68 4.67 22.98
N SER A 163 0.69 5.53 22.78
CA SER A 163 0.75 6.95 23.16
C SER A 163 -0.54 7.30 23.88
N THR A 164 -0.44 8.11 24.92
CA THR A 164 -1.59 8.64 25.67
C THR A 164 -2.30 9.78 24.91
N THR A 165 -1.60 10.48 24.03
CA THR A 165 -2.09 11.66 23.32
C THR A 165 -2.22 11.46 21.81
N LYS A 166 -1.65 10.38 21.25
CA LYS A 166 -1.63 10.06 19.80
C LYS A 166 -2.12 8.64 19.57
N LYS A 167 -2.44 8.33 18.33
CA LYS A 167 -2.80 6.96 17.93
C LYS A 167 -1.65 6.00 18.15
N THR A 168 -1.97 4.77 18.58
CA THR A 168 -1.02 3.67 18.68
C THR A 168 -0.41 3.40 17.29
N LYS A 169 0.91 3.28 17.21
CA LYS A 169 1.63 2.94 15.98
C LYS A 169 2.15 1.51 16.06
N TYR A 170 2.01 0.79 14.97
CA TYR A 170 2.54 -0.55 14.74
C TYR A 170 3.64 -0.44 13.70
N THR A 171 4.86 -0.79 14.09
CA THR A 171 6.03 -0.83 13.21
C THR A 171 6.41 -2.27 12.96
N ILE A 172 6.22 -2.74 11.73
CA ILE A 172 6.63 -4.05 11.27
C ILE A 172 8.03 -3.89 10.65
N ARG A 173 9.03 -4.51 11.25
CA ARG A 173 10.43 -4.40 10.87
C ARG A 173 10.96 -5.73 10.35
N ILE A 174 11.72 -5.70 9.25
CA ILE A 174 12.50 -6.80 8.74
C ILE A 174 13.97 -6.40 8.85
N SER A 175 14.70 -7.09 9.73
CA SER A 175 16.12 -6.85 9.97
C SER A 175 16.97 -8.00 9.44
N LYS A 176 16.52 -9.24 9.61
CA LYS A 176 17.22 -10.41 9.07
C LYS A 176 16.76 -10.67 7.63
N ASN A 177 17.73 -10.81 6.71
CA ASN A 177 17.47 -11.04 5.28
C ASN A 177 16.62 -9.91 4.61
N ALA A 178 16.80 -8.66 5.06
CA ALA A 178 16.04 -7.52 4.53
C ALA A 178 16.29 -7.30 3.03
N GLU A 179 17.53 -7.52 2.55
CA GLU A 179 17.84 -7.42 1.11
C GLU A 179 17.10 -8.45 0.28
N ASP A 180 17.02 -9.70 0.75
CA ASP A 180 16.28 -10.76 0.06
C ASP A 180 14.78 -10.48 0.06
N PHE A 181 14.26 -9.91 1.15
CA PHE A 181 12.87 -9.47 1.20
C PHE A 181 12.61 -8.37 0.18
N ILE A 182 13.44 -7.32 0.14
CA ILE A 182 13.34 -6.21 -0.81
C ILE A 182 13.35 -6.73 -2.25
N LYS A 183 14.27 -7.66 -2.59
CA LYS A 183 14.32 -8.32 -3.90
C LYS A 183 13.07 -9.16 -4.16
N THR A 184 12.59 -9.92 -3.16
CA THR A 184 11.45 -10.84 -3.30
C THR A 184 10.14 -10.12 -3.61
N ILE A 185 9.92 -8.93 -3.04
CA ILE A 185 8.75 -8.10 -3.34
C ILE A 185 9.01 -7.10 -4.48
N ASN A 186 10.21 -7.08 -5.04
CA ASN A 186 10.65 -6.13 -6.07
C ASN A 186 10.38 -4.67 -5.65
N LEU A 187 10.86 -4.31 -4.45
CA LEU A 187 10.68 -2.97 -3.89
C LEU A 187 11.63 -1.97 -4.54
N ASP A 188 11.09 -0.87 -5.03
CA ASP A 188 11.78 0.15 -5.82
C ASP A 188 12.01 1.45 -5.00
N LYS A 189 12.34 1.32 -3.72
CA LYS A 189 12.47 2.42 -2.75
C LYS A 189 13.86 2.43 -2.10
N SER A 190 14.90 2.30 -2.92
CA SER A 190 16.30 2.26 -2.41
C SER A 190 17.05 3.53 -2.78
#